data_6594fec337b43370d39680bb1f758d4b
#
_entry.id   6594fec337b43370d39680bb1f758d4b
#
_cell.length_a   1.000
_cell.length_b   1.000
_cell.length_c   1.000
_cell.angle_alpha   90.00
_cell.angle_beta   90.00
_cell.angle_gamma   90.00
#
_symmetry.space_group_name_H-M   'P 1'
#
loop_
_entity.id
_entity.type
_entity.pdbx_description
1 polymer ?
#
loop_
_entity_poly.entity_id
_entity_poly.type
_entity_poly.pdbx_seq_one_letter_code
_entity_poly.pdbx_strand_id
1 'polypeptide(L)'
;EFTLFGETIRPIISDINVGLLFVLSVGAIGMYGPLLAGMSSNNKYSLLGAARAVSQLLSFEVVSGLSILAPIMIVGSLSLVDINNYQGDSVFDWLIFSQPVAFLLFLIAGFAETNRTPFDLLEHEAEIVSGYITEYSGLKWGMFFIGEYANMFSISFIISIVFFGGFNSIGFIPGGIAILLKVAFFIF
;
A
#
# COMPACT_ATOMS: atom_id res chain seq x y z
N GLU A 1 -10.60 -15.63 -13.27
CA GLU A 1 -10.85 -17.08 -13.47
C GLU A 1 -10.27 -17.48 -14.81
N PHE A 2 -9.53 -18.57 -14.86
CA PHE A 2 -9.11 -19.17 -16.12
C PHE A 2 -9.37 -20.67 -16.06
N THR A 3 -9.78 -21.24 -17.19
CA THR A 3 -10.05 -22.68 -17.29
C THR A 3 -8.81 -23.39 -17.82
N LEU A 4 -8.29 -24.36 -17.06
CA LEU A 4 -7.21 -25.23 -17.47
C LEU A 4 -7.67 -26.67 -17.35
N PHE A 5 -7.64 -27.44 -18.45
CA PHE A 5 -8.11 -28.81 -18.51
C PHE A 5 -9.59 -29.06 -18.09
N GLY A 6 -10.47 -28.03 -18.25
CA GLY A 6 -11.89 -28.14 -17.89
C GLY A 6 -12.23 -27.78 -16.44
N GLU A 7 -11.25 -27.45 -15.63
CA GLU A 7 -11.41 -26.95 -14.28
C GLU A 7 -11.24 -25.42 -14.24
N THR A 8 -12.14 -24.72 -13.55
CA THR A 8 -12.01 -23.27 -13.34
C THR A 8 -11.07 -23.01 -12.19
N ILE A 9 -9.89 -22.52 -12.51
CA ILE A 9 -8.89 -22.14 -11.49
C ILE A 9 -9.13 -20.70 -11.08
N ARG A 10 -9.41 -20.49 -9.80
CA ARG A 10 -9.43 -19.18 -9.15
C ARG A 10 -8.09 -18.94 -8.47
N PRO A 11 -7.28 -17.97 -8.88
CA PRO A 11 -6.00 -17.68 -8.24
C PRO A 11 -6.20 -16.93 -6.91
N ILE A 12 -7.05 -17.47 -6.04
CA ILE A 12 -7.33 -16.97 -4.71
C ILE A 12 -6.75 -17.97 -3.72
N ILE A 13 -5.74 -17.56 -2.96
CA ILE A 13 -5.12 -18.41 -1.92
C ILE A 13 -6.06 -18.53 -0.72
N SER A 14 -6.69 -17.44 -0.31
CA SER A 14 -7.63 -17.38 0.80
C SER A 14 -8.57 -16.20 0.62
N ASP A 15 -9.86 -16.43 0.79
CA ASP A 15 -10.86 -15.36 0.86
C ASP A 15 -11.17 -15.12 2.34
N ILE A 16 -10.67 -14.00 2.84
CA ILE A 16 -10.85 -13.58 4.23
C ILE A 16 -11.91 -12.48 4.26
N ASN A 17 -13.00 -12.67 5.00
CA ASN A 17 -14.10 -11.71 5.11
C ASN A 17 -13.66 -10.30 5.54
N VAL A 18 -12.54 -10.20 6.26
CA VAL A 18 -11.91 -8.94 6.71
C VAL A 18 -10.55 -8.73 6.04
N GLY A 19 -10.39 -9.19 4.79
CA GLY A 19 -9.10 -9.20 4.08
C GLY A 19 -8.44 -7.85 3.98
N LEU A 20 -9.21 -6.80 3.67
CA LEU A 20 -8.69 -5.44 3.58
C LEU A 20 -8.16 -4.92 4.92
N LEU A 21 -8.92 -5.14 6.00
CA LEU A 21 -8.48 -4.77 7.36
C LEU A 21 -7.23 -5.54 7.77
N PHE A 22 -7.14 -6.82 7.42
CA PHE A 22 -5.95 -7.64 7.71
C PHE A 22 -4.71 -7.07 7.01
N VAL A 23 -4.79 -6.72 5.72
CA VAL A 23 -3.65 -6.17 4.97
C VAL A 23 -3.20 -4.83 5.55
N LEU A 24 -4.14 -3.93 5.87
CA LEU A 24 -3.83 -2.65 6.51
C LEU A 24 -3.17 -2.86 7.89
N SER A 25 -3.69 -3.79 8.70
CA SER A 25 -3.12 -4.07 10.02
C SER A 25 -1.69 -4.64 9.96
N VAL A 26 -1.41 -5.47 8.96
CA VAL A 26 -0.04 -5.97 8.72
C VAL A 26 0.89 -4.84 8.27
N GLY A 27 0.40 -3.93 7.41
CA GLY A 27 1.12 -2.72 7.01
C GLY A 27 1.49 -1.84 8.21
N ALA A 28 0.53 -1.64 9.13
CA ALA A 28 0.72 -0.88 10.36
C ALA A 28 1.87 -1.40 11.25
N ILE A 29 2.09 -2.70 11.28
CA ILE A 29 3.23 -3.30 12.00
C ILE A 29 4.57 -2.82 11.42
N GLY A 30 4.62 -2.46 10.14
CA GLY A 30 5.82 -1.98 9.47
C GLY A 30 6.43 -0.74 10.12
N MET A 31 5.63 0.14 10.75
CA MET A 31 6.13 1.34 11.43
C MET A 31 7.04 1.05 12.63
N TYR A 32 6.93 -0.14 13.23
CA TYR A 32 7.82 -0.53 14.34
C TYR A 32 9.26 -0.79 13.87
N GLY A 33 9.50 -1.05 12.59
CA GLY A 33 10.84 -1.24 12.04
C GLY A 33 11.75 -0.03 12.26
N PRO A 34 11.40 1.15 11.72
CA PRO A 34 12.15 2.40 11.97
C PRO A 34 12.26 2.77 13.44
N LEU A 35 11.20 2.55 14.24
CA LEU A 35 11.21 2.85 15.67
C LEU A 35 12.28 2.01 16.40
N LEU A 36 12.26 0.71 16.21
CA LEU A 36 13.20 -0.21 16.85
C LEU A 36 14.64 0.04 16.35
N ALA A 37 14.80 0.37 15.06
CA ALA A 37 16.10 0.72 14.48
C ALA A 37 16.68 1.95 15.18
N GLY A 38 15.93 3.03 15.32
CA GLY A 38 16.39 4.24 16.01
C GLY A 38 16.71 4.01 17.48
N MET A 39 15.89 3.21 18.18
CA MET A 39 16.15 2.88 19.59
C MET A 39 17.40 2.03 19.78
N SER A 40 17.65 1.07 18.89
CA SER A 40 18.77 0.11 19.02
C SER A 40 20.13 0.71 18.59
N SER A 41 20.12 1.79 17.81
CA SER A 41 21.35 2.44 17.32
C SER A 41 22.13 3.19 18.40
N ASN A 42 21.54 3.45 19.57
CA ASN A 42 22.15 4.18 20.70
C ASN A 42 22.72 5.57 20.30
N ASN A 43 22.14 6.20 19.28
CA ASN A 43 22.52 7.49 18.76
C ASN A 43 21.34 8.47 18.87
N LYS A 44 21.58 9.67 19.42
CA LYS A 44 20.53 10.71 19.61
C LYS A 44 19.88 11.13 18.29
N TYR A 45 20.68 11.27 17.25
CA TYR A 45 20.19 11.68 15.92
C TYR A 45 19.36 10.60 15.27
N SER A 46 19.76 9.34 15.40
CA SER A 46 19.00 8.21 14.91
C SER A 46 17.66 8.05 15.63
N LEU A 47 17.63 8.28 16.95
CA LEU A 47 16.39 8.26 17.74
C LEU A 47 15.44 9.39 17.32
N LEU A 48 15.94 10.61 17.09
CA LEU A 48 15.13 11.72 16.59
C LEU A 48 14.60 11.45 15.19
N GLY A 49 15.42 10.89 14.30
CA GLY A 49 15.01 10.46 12.97
C GLY A 49 13.90 9.41 13.01
N ALA A 50 14.03 8.41 13.88
CA ALA A 50 13.01 7.38 14.09
C ALA A 50 11.69 7.96 14.62
N ALA A 51 11.74 8.87 15.59
CA ALA A 51 10.56 9.53 16.13
C ALA A 51 9.82 10.35 15.05
N ARG A 52 10.57 11.06 14.19
CA ARG A 52 10.02 11.79 13.04
C ARG A 52 9.35 10.85 12.03
N ALA A 53 10.03 9.75 11.68
CA ALA A 53 9.53 8.71 10.79
C ALA A 53 8.21 8.13 11.27
N VAL A 54 8.16 7.68 12.52
CA VAL A 54 6.97 7.07 13.11
C VAL A 54 5.82 8.07 13.20
N SER A 55 6.09 9.33 13.56
CA SER A 55 5.05 10.37 13.61
C SER A 55 4.44 10.62 12.24
N GLN A 56 5.23 10.62 11.18
CA GLN A 56 4.75 10.76 9.80
C GLN A 56 3.93 9.56 9.40
N LEU A 57 4.47 8.34 9.52
CA LEU A 57 3.79 7.10 9.15
C LEU A 57 2.45 6.95 9.87
N LEU A 58 2.41 7.16 11.20
CA LEU A 58 1.19 7.07 12.00
C LEU A 58 0.13 8.08 11.53
N SER A 59 0.53 9.32 11.21
CA SER A 59 -0.39 10.36 10.76
C SER A 59 -1.04 10.00 9.42
N PHE A 60 -0.27 9.49 8.47
CA PHE A 60 -0.79 9.12 7.16
C PHE A 60 -1.54 7.78 7.16
N GLU A 61 -1.21 6.86 8.06
CA GLU A 61 -1.97 5.64 8.28
C GLU A 61 -3.43 5.90 8.70
N VAL A 62 -3.65 6.90 9.57
CA VAL A 62 -5.01 7.31 9.92
C VAL A 62 -5.75 7.87 8.70
N VAL A 63 -5.09 8.66 7.86
CA VAL A 63 -5.70 9.22 6.64
C VAL A 63 -6.00 8.10 5.63
N SER A 64 -5.09 7.15 5.42
CA SER A 64 -5.30 6.01 4.52
C SER A 64 -6.46 5.14 5.00
N GLY A 65 -6.53 4.84 6.30
CA GLY A 65 -7.62 4.08 6.90
C GLY A 65 -8.98 4.76 6.74
N LEU A 66 -9.07 6.07 6.99
CA LEU A 66 -10.32 6.82 6.80
C LEU A 66 -10.74 6.92 5.33
N SER A 67 -9.80 7.08 4.41
CA SER A 67 -10.11 7.16 2.98
C SER A 67 -10.66 5.86 2.41
N ILE A 68 -10.22 4.71 2.93
CA ILE A 68 -10.71 3.38 2.54
C ILE A 68 -12.13 3.10 3.08
N LEU A 69 -12.55 3.74 4.17
CA LEU A 69 -13.91 3.57 4.68
C LEU A 69 -14.98 3.97 3.66
N ALA A 70 -14.73 4.97 2.82
CA ALA A 70 -15.71 5.41 1.82
C ALA A 70 -16.06 4.32 0.78
N PRO A 71 -15.10 3.64 0.11
CA PRO A 71 -15.37 2.47 -0.70
C PRO A 71 -16.06 1.33 0.06
N ILE A 72 -15.63 1.04 1.29
CA ILE A 72 -16.23 -0.02 2.11
C ILE A 72 -17.71 0.26 2.39
N MET A 73 -18.07 1.51 2.68
CA MET A 73 -19.47 1.89 2.94
C MET A 73 -20.37 1.70 1.71
N ILE A 74 -19.85 1.83 0.48
CA ILE A 74 -20.59 1.57 -0.74
C ILE A 74 -20.76 0.07 -0.98
N VAL A 75 -19.68 -0.69 -0.86
CA VAL A 75 -19.68 -2.13 -1.13
C VAL A 75 -20.36 -2.92 -0.01
N GLY A 76 -20.25 -2.45 1.23
CA GLY A 76 -20.80 -3.13 2.42
C GLY A 76 -20.03 -4.37 2.85
N SER A 77 -18.79 -4.58 2.34
CA SER A 77 -17.94 -5.72 2.66
C SER A 77 -16.48 -5.29 2.83
N LEU A 78 -15.74 -6.01 3.70
CA LEU A 78 -14.30 -5.86 3.91
C LEU A 78 -13.48 -6.91 3.12
N SER A 79 -14.16 -7.83 2.41
CA SER A 79 -13.49 -8.80 1.55
C SER A 79 -12.98 -8.11 0.29
N LEU A 80 -11.71 -8.33 -0.04
CA LEU A 80 -11.11 -7.83 -1.27
C LEU A 80 -11.75 -8.44 -2.53
N VAL A 81 -12.27 -9.66 -2.40
CA VAL A 81 -12.98 -10.36 -3.49
C VAL A 81 -14.32 -9.69 -3.77
N ASP A 82 -15.08 -9.35 -2.72
CA ASP A 82 -16.36 -8.67 -2.87
C ASP A 82 -16.19 -7.26 -3.44
N ILE A 83 -15.16 -6.52 -2.98
CA ILE A 83 -14.83 -5.19 -3.50
C ILE A 83 -14.48 -5.28 -5.00
N ASN A 84 -13.72 -6.29 -5.39
CA ASN A 84 -13.39 -6.52 -6.80
C ASN A 84 -14.62 -6.87 -7.62
N ASN A 85 -15.49 -7.75 -7.12
CA ASN A 85 -16.69 -8.21 -7.82
C ASN A 85 -17.75 -7.11 -7.92
N TYR A 86 -17.81 -6.19 -6.95
CA TYR A 86 -18.71 -5.04 -6.99
C TYR A 86 -18.40 -4.11 -8.17
N GLN A 87 -17.14 -3.98 -8.52
CA GLN A 87 -16.66 -3.21 -9.66
C GLN A 87 -16.82 -4.07 -10.92
N GLY A 88 -17.76 -3.71 -11.78
CA GLY A 88 -18.02 -4.42 -13.04
C GLY A 88 -16.85 -4.39 -14.03
N ASP A 89 -17.04 -5.05 -15.19
CA ASP A 89 -16.04 -5.08 -16.27
C ASP A 89 -15.92 -3.74 -17.02
N SER A 90 -16.86 -2.81 -16.80
CA SER A 90 -16.81 -1.47 -17.40
C SER A 90 -15.91 -0.56 -16.57
N VAL A 91 -15.04 0.19 -17.26
CA VAL A 91 -14.16 1.18 -16.62
C VAL A 91 -14.95 2.22 -15.84
N PHE A 92 -16.17 2.55 -16.27
CA PHE A 92 -17.01 3.54 -15.60
C PHE A 92 -17.65 3.03 -14.30
N ASP A 93 -17.67 1.72 -14.06
CA ASP A 93 -18.18 1.11 -12.83
C ASP A 93 -17.14 1.06 -11.71
N TRP A 94 -15.91 1.51 -11.99
CA TRP A 94 -14.83 1.55 -11.01
C TRP A 94 -15.09 2.58 -9.92
N LEU A 95 -14.73 2.26 -8.69
CA LEU A 95 -14.96 3.12 -7.53
C LEU A 95 -14.23 4.47 -7.59
N ILE A 96 -13.23 4.61 -8.43
CA ILE A 96 -12.58 5.90 -8.66
C ILE A 96 -13.55 6.98 -9.18
N PHE A 97 -14.53 6.61 -10.00
CA PHE A 97 -15.50 7.57 -10.53
C PHE A 97 -16.59 7.93 -9.52
N SER A 98 -16.97 7.00 -8.66
CA SER A 98 -17.97 7.25 -7.60
C SER A 98 -17.33 7.89 -6.36
N GLN A 99 -16.03 7.68 -6.11
CA GLN A 99 -15.31 8.14 -4.92
C GLN A 99 -13.96 8.81 -5.25
N PRO A 100 -13.92 9.86 -6.09
CA PRO A 100 -12.67 10.49 -6.52
C PRO A 100 -11.91 11.16 -5.37
N VAL A 101 -12.62 11.70 -4.38
CA VAL A 101 -11.99 12.35 -3.21
C VAL A 101 -11.31 11.31 -2.32
N ALA A 102 -11.96 10.18 -2.05
CA ALA A 102 -11.38 9.10 -1.26
C ALA A 102 -10.15 8.50 -1.95
N PHE A 103 -10.20 8.31 -3.28
CA PHE A 103 -9.05 7.89 -4.06
C PHE A 103 -7.87 8.87 -3.93
N LEU A 104 -8.12 10.18 -4.08
CA LEU A 104 -7.08 11.21 -4.00
C LEU A 104 -6.44 11.24 -2.61
N LEU A 105 -7.24 11.16 -1.55
CA LEU A 105 -6.74 11.11 -0.17
C LEU A 105 -5.91 9.84 0.07
N PHE A 106 -6.37 8.69 -0.40
CA PHE A 106 -5.61 7.44 -0.27
C PHE A 106 -4.32 7.46 -1.06
N LEU A 107 -4.32 8.04 -2.27
CA LEU A 107 -3.13 8.20 -3.10
C LEU A 107 -2.07 9.07 -2.40
N ILE A 108 -2.48 10.24 -1.87
CA ILE A 108 -1.56 11.14 -1.14
C ILE A 108 -1.01 10.44 0.10
N ALA A 109 -1.87 9.77 0.88
CA ALA A 109 -1.44 9.01 2.05
C ALA A 109 -0.46 7.88 1.67
N GLY A 110 -0.71 7.17 0.58
CA GLY A 110 0.16 6.12 0.06
C GLY A 110 1.56 6.64 -0.34
N PHE A 111 1.64 7.79 -1.02
CA PHE A 111 2.94 8.43 -1.30
C PHE A 111 3.70 8.81 -0.02
N ALA A 112 2.99 9.27 0.99
CA ALA A 112 3.61 9.65 2.25
C ALA A 112 4.05 8.44 3.08
N GLU A 113 3.31 7.33 3.02
CA GLU A 113 3.62 6.08 3.71
C GLU A 113 4.79 5.34 3.05
N THR A 114 4.98 5.52 1.72
CA THR A 114 6.11 4.94 0.98
C THR A 114 7.33 5.86 0.93
N ASN A 115 7.37 6.94 1.71
CA ASN A 115 8.47 7.90 1.77
C ASN A 115 8.91 8.45 0.40
N ARG A 116 7.96 8.58 -0.54
CA ARG A 116 8.25 9.12 -1.88
C ARG A 116 8.14 10.64 -1.92
N THR A 117 8.88 11.24 -2.83
CA THR A 117 8.78 12.68 -3.10
C THR A 117 7.33 13.08 -3.38
N PRO A 118 6.74 14.09 -2.70
CA PRO A 118 7.39 15.15 -1.91
C PRO A 118 7.52 14.86 -0.41
N PHE A 119 7.17 13.66 0.07
CA PHE A 119 7.13 13.29 1.50
C PHE A 119 8.41 12.58 1.98
N ASP A 120 9.47 12.60 1.18
CA ASP A 120 10.79 12.01 1.48
C ASP A 120 11.59 12.88 2.48
N LEU A 121 10.99 13.13 3.63
CA LEU A 121 11.60 13.91 4.70
C LEU A 121 12.49 13.06 5.63
N LEU A 122 12.47 11.75 5.46
CA LEU A 122 13.12 10.80 6.37
C LEU A 122 14.57 10.55 5.99
N GLU A 123 14.90 10.65 4.72
CA GLU A 123 16.22 10.36 4.15
C GLU A 123 17.00 11.63 3.78
N HIS A 124 16.45 12.83 4.01
CA HIS A 124 17.17 14.08 3.73
C HIS A 124 18.43 14.18 4.58
N GLU A 125 19.54 13.89 3.94
CA GLU A 125 20.91 13.83 4.49
C GLU A 125 21.36 15.14 5.15
N ALA A 126 20.72 16.27 4.80
CA ALA A 126 21.15 17.59 5.25
C ALA A 126 20.80 17.93 6.70
N GLU A 127 19.73 17.34 7.28
CA GLU A 127 19.21 17.77 8.58
C GLU A 127 19.53 16.82 9.74
N ILE A 128 19.49 15.49 9.55
CA ILE A 128 19.64 14.48 10.62
C ILE A 128 20.60 13.32 10.18
N VAL A 129 21.58 13.58 9.35
CA VAL A 129 22.62 12.62 8.93
C VAL A 129 21.99 11.42 8.30
N SER A 130 21.20 10.94 7.76
CA SER A 130 20.50 9.72 7.28
C SER A 130 19.42 9.17 8.24
N GLY A 131 18.95 9.98 9.18
CA GLY A 131 17.83 9.61 10.06
C GLY A 131 18.07 8.33 10.87
N TYR A 132 17.07 7.43 10.92
CA TYR A 132 17.15 6.18 11.69
C TYR A 132 18.12 5.14 11.09
N ILE A 133 18.56 5.31 9.83
CA ILE A 133 19.43 4.37 9.11
C ILE A 133 20.92 4.67 9.35
N THR A 134 21.27 5.77 10.02
CA THR A 134 22.64 6.30 10.17
C THR A 134 23.68 5.27 10.63
N GLU A 135 23.31 4.36 11.55
CA GLU A 135 24.25 3.37 12.11
C GLU A 135 24.21 2.01 11.35
N TYR A 136 23.36 1.90 10.33
CA TYR A 136 23.20 0.66 9.59
C TYR A 136 23.99 0.69 8.29
N SER A 137 24.72 -0.39 8.00
CA SER A 137 25.52 -0.54 6.79
C SER A 137 25.38 -1.95 6.18
N GLY A 138 25.76 -2.09 4.92
CA GLY A 138 25.77 -3.36 4.21
C GLY A 138 24.39 -4.01 4.11
N LEU A 139 24.29 -5.29 4.46
CA LEU A 139 23.04 -6.06 4.31
C LEU A 139 21.90 -5.50 5.17
N LYS A 140 22.20 -5.02 6.38
CA LYS A 140 21.16 -4.46 7.26
C LYS A 140 20.52 -3.20 6.68
N TRP A 141 21.33 -2.34 6.07
CA TRP A 141 20.85 -1.17 5.32
C TRP A 141 19.95 -1.59 4.14
N GLY A 142 20.38 -2.58 3.35
CA GLY A 142 19.61 -3.10 2.22
C GLY A 142 18.25 -3.69 2.61
N MET A 143 18.11 -4.26 3.80
CA MET A 143 16.83 -4.79 4.29
C MET A 143 15.76 -3.72 4.49
N PHE A 144 16.12 -2.48 4.88
CA PHE A 144 15.17 -1.38 4.98
C PHE A 144 14.61 -1.00 3.62
N PHE A 145 15.47 -0.93 2.59
CA PHE A 145 15.01 -0.65 1.21
C PHE A 145 14.10 -1.74 0.66
N ILE A 146 14.41 -3.02 0.92
CA ILE A 146 13.53 -4.11 0.52
C ILE A 146 12.15 -3.96 1.17
N GLY A 147 12.11 -3.59 2.45
CA GLY A 147 10.85 -3.32 3.16
C GLY A 147 10.07 -2.16 2.53
N GLU A 148 10.74 -1.07 2.20
CA GLU A 148 10.14 0.10 1.57
C GLU A 148 9.54 -0.21 0.19
N TYR A 149 10.29 -0.90 -0.67
CA TYR A 149 9.79 -1.33 -1.98
C TYR A 149 8.64 -2.34 -1.86
N ALA A 150 8.68 -3.24 -0.87
CA ALA A 150 7.59 -4.16 -0.61
C ALA A 150 6.30 -3.42 -0.17
N ASN A 151 6.43 -2.40 0.67
CA ASN A 151 5.30 -1.55 1.07
C ASN A 151 4.73 -0.78 -0.13
N MET A 152 5.58 -0.19 -0.97
CA MET A 152 5.17 0.49 -2.20
C MET A 152 4.38 -0.45 -3.14
N PHE A 153 4.84 -1.68 -3.30
CA PHE A 153 4.11 -2.69 -4.09
C PHE A 153 2.74 -3.00 -3.46
N SER A 154 2.68 -3.17 -2.14
CA SER A 154 1.46 -3.48 -1.41
C SER A 154 0.41 -2.37 -1.52
N ILE A 155 0.81 -1.12 -1.34
CA ILE A 155 -0.08 0.05 -1.49
C ILE A 155 -0.59 0.17 -2.92
N SER A 156 0.27 0.02 -3.93
CA SER A 156 -0.11 0.05 -5.34
C SER A 156 -1.11 -1.06 -5.69
N PHE A 157 -0.95 -2.23 -5.07
CA PHE A 157 -1.85 -3.36 -5.22
C PHE A 157 -3.23 -3.07 -4.59
N ILE A 158 -3.27 -2.49 -3.39
CA ILE A 158 -4.51 -2.08 -2.71
C ILE A 158 -5.25 -1.02 -3.54
N ILE A 159 -4.56 0.01 -4.02
CA ILE A 159 -5.14 1.04 -4.91
C ILE A 159 -5.79 0.40 -6.12
N SER A 160 -5.09 -0.52 -6.77
CA SER A 160 -5.56 -1.20 -7.97
C SER A 160 -6.81 -2.03 -7.72
N ILE A 161 -6.91 -2.72 -6.58
CA ILE A 161 -8.09 -3.54 -6.23
C ILE A 161 -9.27 -2.65 -5.79
N VAL A 162 -9.01 -1.68 -4.94
CA VAL A 162 -10.10 -0.90 -4.30
C VAL A 162 -10.70 0.13 -5.25
N PHE A 163 -9.90 0.78 -6.08
CA PHE A 163 -10.37 1.90 -6.90
C PHE A 163 -10.40 1.63 -8.39
N PHE A 164 -9.61 0.68 -8.90
CA PHE A 164 -9.43 0.43 -10.34
C PHE A 164 -9.94 -0.93 -10.81
N GLY A 165 -10.88 -1.53 -10.09
CA GLY A 165 -11.49 -2.80 -10.51
C GLY A 165 -10.56 -4.01 -10.48
N GLY A 166 -9.43 -3.94 -9.76
CA GLY A 166 -8.54 -5.06 -9.47
C GLY A 166 -8.27 -5.99 -10.66
N PHE A 167 -8.75 -7.23 -10.53
CA PHE A 167 -8.59 -8.30 -11.53
C PHE A 167 -9.59 -8.24 -12.69
N ASN A 168 -10.46 -7.24 -12.75
CA ASN A 168 -11.42 -7.13 -13.86
C ASN A 168 -10.68 -6.82 -15.16
N SER A 169 -11.15 -7.44 -16.24
CA SER A 169 -10.55 -7.28 -17.56
C SER A 169 -10.72 -5.86 -18.09
N ILE A 170 -9.71 -5.36 -18.82
CA ILE A 170 -9.78 -4.09 -19.52
C ILE A 170 -9.89 -4.40 -21.02
N GLY A 171 -11.11 -4.47 -21.53
CA GLY A 171 -11.34 -4.80 -22.94
C GLY A 171 -10.76 -6.17 -23.33
N PHE A 172 -9.70 -6.19 -24.13
CA PHE A 172 -9.06 -7.43 -24.59
C PHE A 172 -7.98 -7.98 -23.64
N ILE A 173 -7.64 -7.25 -22.55
CA ILE A 173 -6.57 -7.64 -21.66
C ILE A 173 -7.14 -8.53 -20.55
N PRO A 174 -6.63 -9.77 -20.37
CA PRO A 174 -7.08 -10.66 -19.31
C PRO A 174 -6.76 -10.06 -17.93
N GLY A 175 -7.63 -10.25 -16.95
CA GLY A 175 -7.57 -9.62 -15.63
C GLY A 175 -6.23 -9.79 -14.90
N GLY A 176 -5.53 -10.91 -15.06
CA GLY A 176 -4.21 -11.11 -14.45
C GLY A 176 -3.13 -10.19 -15.01
N ILE A 177 -3.17 -9.86 -16.30
CA ILE A 177 -2.23 -8.88 -16.90
C ILE A 177 -2.70 -7.47 -16.58
N ALA A 178 -4.01 -7.23 -16.57
CA ALA A 178 -4.58 -5.93 -16.26
C ALA A 178 -4.17 -5.43 -14.88
N ILE A 179 -4.20 -6.29 -13.85
CA ILE A 179 -3.77 -5.88 -12.49
C ILE A 179 -2.27 -5.57 -12.44
N LEU A 180 -1.42 -6.34 -13.13
CA LEU A 180 0.01 -6.06 -13.17
C LEU A 180 0.31 -4.71 -13.83
N LEU A 181 -0.41 -4.36 -14.90
CA LEU A 181 -0.28 -3.06 -15.56
C LEU A 181 -0.75 -1.91 -14.66
N LYS A 182 -1.87 -2.10 -13.93
CA LYS A 182 -2.37 -1.10 -12.96
C LYS A 182 -1.38 -0.89 -11.83
N VAL A 183 -0.84 -1.97 -11.26
CA VAL A 183 0.17 -1.90 -10.20
C VAL A 183 1.44 -1.23 -10.70
N ALA A 184 1.93 -1.60 -11.88
CA ALA A 184 3.09 -0.97 -12.50
C ALA A 184 2.87 0.54 -12.72
N PHE A 185 1.68 0.95 -13.13
CA PHE A 185 1.33 2.38 -13.30
C PHE A 185 1.43 3.18 -11.99
N PHE A 186 1.12 2.58 -10.84
CA PHE A 186 1.23 3.26 -9.54
C PHE A 186 2.64 3.21 -8.95
N ILE A 187 3.49 2.29 -9.40
CA ILE A 187 4.89 2.21 -8.97
C ILE A 187 5.76 3.23 -9.71
N PHE A 188 5.48 3.51 -10.98
CA PHE A 188 6.21 4.43 -11.86
C PHE A 188 5.49 5.75 -12.04
#